data_4404373d74661d7c2aa3188ddb25ba0e
#
_entry.id   4404373d74661d7c2aa3188ddb25ba0e
#
_cell.length_a   1.000
_cell.length_b   1.000
_cell.length_c   1.000
_cell.angle_alpha   90.00
_cell.angle_beta   90.00
_cell.angle_gamma   90.00
#
_symmetry.space_group_name_H-M   'P 1'
#
loop_
_entity.id
_entity.type
_entity.pdbx_description
1 polymer ?
#
loop_
_entity_poly.entity_id
_entity_poly.type
_entity_poly.pdbx_seq_one_letter_code
_entity_poly.pdbx_strand_id
1 'polypeptide(L)'
;MLQFTKSITSSYSPKRLAIKLNSKGEQLVLQGHPWVFSDNITKINTDANSGDLAIIFSKNKNKVIGLGFYDANSPIRIKMLHSGNTAATIDNAFFKSKIEEAFSKRSKLLQTNTNSYRLLFGENDGFPGLIADVYAHVLVVKIYS
;
A
#
# COMPACT_ATOMS: atom_id res chain seq x y z
N MET A 1 -6.02 17.58 20.62
CA MET A 1 -5.90 16.13 20.85
C MET A 1 -7.08 15.46 20.18
N LEU A 2 -6.85 14.65 19.14
CA LEU A 2 -7.91 13.88 18.49
C LEU A 2 -8.30 12.72 19.42
N GLN A 3 -9.51 12.76 19.96
CA GLN A 3 -10.06 11.62 20.69
C GLN A 3 -10.79 10.71 19.70
N PHE A 4 -10.25 9.51 19.49
CA PHE A 4 -10.98 8.45 18.79
C PHE A 4 -11.96 7.81 19.79
N THR A 5 -13.24 8.08 19.63
CA THR A 5 -14.29 7.58 20.52
C THR A 5 -14.70 6.13 20.25
N LYS A 6 -14.17 5.50 19.18
CA LYS A 6 -14.47 4.11 18.85
C LYS A 6 -13.28 3.44 18.18
N SER A 7 -12.82 2.35 18.76
CA SER A 7 -11.87 1.43 18.11
C SER A 7 -12.63 0.66 17.01
N ILE A 8 -12.18 0.75 15.77
CA ILE A 8 -12.68 -0.11 14.70
C ILE A 8 -11.90 -1.41 14.81
N THR A 9 -12.50 -2.43 15.41
CA THR A 9 -11.95 -3.78 15.40
C THR A 9 -12.53 -4.52 14.20
N SER A 10 -11.68 -4.86 13.23
CA SER A 10 -12.05 -5.78 12.16
C SER A 10 -11.90 -7.21 12.64
N SER A 11 -12.91 -8.05 12.45
CA SER A 11 -12.81 -9.50 12.61
C SER A 11 -12.06 -10.18 11.46
N TYR A 12 -11.72 -9.44 10.41
CA TYR A 12 -11.01 -9.96 9.24
C TYR A 12 -9.52 -10.09 9.54
N SER A 13 -9.00 -11.31 9.37
CA SER A 13 -7.57 -11.59 9.42
C SER A 13 -7.07 -11.85 8.00
N PRO A 14 -6.31 -10.91 7.40
CA PRO A 14 -5.83 -11.06 6.03
C PRO A 14 -4.88 -12.25 5.93
N LYS A 15 -5.09 -13.07 4.89
CA LYS A 15 -4.17 -14.15 4.54
C LYS A 15 -2.91 -13.59 3.89
N ARG A 16 -1.85 -14.37 3.95
CA ARG A 16 -0.61 -14.11 3.20
C ARG A 16 -0.61 -14.98 1.95
N LEU A 17 -0.65 -14.34 0.78
CA LEU A 17 -0.66 -14.99 -0.52
C LEU A 17 0.75 -15.04 -1.09
N ALA A 18 1.26 -16.21 -1.43
CA ALA A 18 2.49 -16.32 -2.20
C ALA A 18 2.14 -16.22 -3.70
N ILE A 19 2.65 -15.19 -4.36
CA ILE A 19 2.33 -14.86 -5.74
C ILE A 19 3.57 -14.91 -6.61
N LYS A 20 3.44 -15.48 -7.80
CA LYS A 20 4.44 -15.42 -8.86
C LYS A 20 3.87 -14.68 -10.07
N LEU A 21 4.73 -13.90 -10.71
CA LEU A 21 4.40 -13.08 -11.87
C LEU A 21 5.09 -13.64 -13.13
N ASN A 22 4.59 -13.21 -14.29
CA ASN A 22 5.32 -13.34 -15.53
C ASN A 22 6.52 -12.36 -15.56
N SER A 23 7.40 -12.49 -16.55
CA SER A 23 8.61 -11.66 -16.63
C SER A 23 8.32 -10.17 -16.72
N LYS A 24 7.23 -9.77 -17.39
CA LYS A 24 6.80 -8.37 -17.50
C LYS A 24 6.35 -7.82 -16.15
N GLY A 25 5.53 -8.57 -15.43
CA GLY A 25 5.04 -8.17 -14.09
C GLY A 25 6.18 -8.06 -13.07
N GLU A 26 7.14 -9.02 -13.09
CA GLU A 26 8.32 -8.97 -12.23
C GLU A 26 9.17 -7.72 -12.50
N GLN A 27 9.41 -7.40 -13.78
CA GLN A 27 10.15 -6.20 -14.17
C GLN A 27 9.45 -4.92 -13.67
N LEU A 28 8.14 -4.80 -13.84
CA LEU A 28 7.37 -3.65 -13.36
C LEU A 28 7.50 -3.48 -11.84
N VAL A 29 7.38 -4.57 -11.08
CA VAL A 29 7.54 -4.52 -9.61
C VAL A 29 8.95 -4.05 -9.22
N LEU A 30 9.99 -4.59 -9.86
CA LEU A 30 11.38 -4.21 -9.59
C LEU A 30 11.69 -2.75 -9.96
N GLN A 31 10.95 -2.19 -10.93
CA GLN A 31 11.02 -0.77 -11.31
C GLN A 31 10.20 0.15 -10.39
N GLY A 32 9.51 -0.41 -9.38
CA GLY A 32 8.70 0.36 -8.44
C GLY A 32 7.31 0.75 -8.95
N HIS A 33 6.79 0.05 -9.99
CA HIS A 33 5.44 0.30 -10.46
C HIS A 33 4.43 0.02 -9.33
N PRO A 34 3.44 0.91 -9.08
CA PRO A 34 2.56 0.80 -7.93
C PRO A 34 1.48 -0.28 -8.06
N TRP A 35 1.32 -0.87 -9.25
CA TRP A 35 0.25 -1.82 -9.55
C TRP A 35 0.75 -3.07 -10.25
N VAL A 36 0.13 -4.21 -9.90
CA VAL A 36 0.25 -5.46 -10.66
C VAL A 36 -1.12 -5.80 -11.24
N PHE A 37 -1.16 -5.96 -12.55
CA PHE A 37 -2.38 -6.31 -13.27
C PHE A 37 -2.64 -7.83 -13.24
N SER A 38 -3.90 -8.23 -13.36
CA SER A 38 -4.32 -9.63 -13.36
C SER A 38 -3.52 -10.49 -14.34
N ASP A 39 -3.27 -9.99 -15.55
CA ASP A 39 -2.56 -10.69 -16.63
C ASP A 39 -1.07 -10.95 -16.33
N ASN A 40 -0.53 -10.26 -15.33
CA ASN A 40 0.85 -10.47 -14.90
C ASN A 40 1.00 -11.60 -13.88
N ILE A 41 -0.11 -12.06 -13.27
CA ILE A 41 -0.08 -13.11 -12.25
C ILE A 41 -0.11 -14.47 -12.93
N THR A 42 0.87 -15.32 -12.61
CA THR A 42 0.96 -16.68 -13.15
C THR A 42 0.58 -17.75 -12.14
N LYS A 43 0.73 -17.44 -10.84
CA LYS A 43 0.42 -18.41 -9.77
C LYS A 43 0.07 -17.70 -8.47
N ILE A 44 -0.94 -18.21 -7.78
CA ILE A 44 -1.31 -17.89 -6.40
C ILE A 44 -1.38 -19.22 -5.65
N ASN A 45 -0.87 -19.29 -4.44
CA ASN A 45 -0.73 -20.53 -3.68
C ASN A 45 -2.03 -21.02 -3.01
N THR A 46 -3.02 -20.15 -2.84
CA THR A 46 -4.30 -20.44 -2.18
C THR A 46 -5.40 -19.51 -2.68
N ASP A 47 -6.63 -19.80 -2.30
CA ASP A 47 -7.77 -18.90 -2.56
C ASP A 47 -7.51 -17.52 -1.95
N ALA A 48 -7.74 -16.49 -2.74
CA ALA A 48 -7.43 -15.11 -2.44
C ALA A 48 -8.69 -14.24 -2.39
N ASN A 49 -8.78 -13.40 -1.36
CA ASN A 49 -9.85 -12.44 -1.19
C ASN A 49 -9.30 -11.00 -1.21
N SER A 50 -10.16 -10.05 -1.58
CA SER A 50 -9.78 -8.63 -1.49
C SER A 50 -9.39 -8.27 -0.05
N GLY A 51 -8.27 -7.55 0.10
CA GLY A 51 -7.68 -7.22 1.40
C GLY A 51 -6.60 -8.18 1.89
N ASP A 52 -6.39 -9.32 1.24
CA ASP A 52 -5.29 -10.22 1.57
C ASP A 52 -3.93 -9.60 1.22
N LEU A 53 -2.89 -9.99 1.95
CA LEU A 53 -1.52 -9.51 1.73
C LEU A 53 -0.81 -10.36 0.67
N ALA A 54 -0.57 -9.77 -0.49
CA ALA A 54 0.20 -10.38 -1.56
C ALA A 54 1.70 -10.28 -1.29
N ILE A 55 2.38 -11.42 -1.23
CA ILE A 55 3.84 -11.53 -1.13
C ILE A 55 4.33 -12.02 -2.49
N ILE A 56 5.03 -11.16 -3.22
CA ILE A 56 5.48 -11.43 -4.58
C ILE A 56 6.88 -12.01 -4.54
N PHE A 57 7.04 -13.18 -5.11
CA PHE A 57 8.32 -13.89 -5.21
C PHE A 57 8.89 -13.78 -6.61
N SER A 58 10.21 -13.60 -6.71
CA SER A 58 10.91 -13.67 -8.00
C SER A 58 10.75 -15.04 -8.64
N LYS A 59 10.71 -15.05 -9.98
CA LYS A 59 10.52 -16.26 -10.78
C LYS A 59 11.61 -17.30 -10.52
N ASN A 60 12.88 -16.87 -10.53
CA ASN A 60 14.02 -17.78 -10.57
C ASN A 60 14.72 -17.96 -9.21
N LYS A 61 14.61 -16.99 -8.29
CA LYS A 61 15.40 -16.98 -7.04
C LYS A 61 14.58 -17.23 -5.79
N ASN A 62 13.27 -17.36 -5.92
CA ASN A 62 12.33 -17.50 -4.81
C ASN A 62 12.51 -16.46 -3.68
N LYS A 63 13.01 -15.27 -4.05
CA LYS A 63 13.18 -14.14 -3.15
C LYS A 63 11.94 -13.25 -3.21
N VAL A 64 11.57 -12.64 -2.09
CA VAL A 64 10.52 -11.62 -2.07
C VAL A 64 11.01 -10.39 -2.81
N ILE A 65 10.22 -9.90 -3.76
CA ILE A 65 10.48 -8.70 -4.55
C ILE A 65 9.44 -7.61 -4.35
N GLY A 66 8.36 -7.89 -3.63
CA GLY A 66 7.35 -6.89 -3.32
C GLY A 66 6.25 -7.42 -2.43
N LEU A 67 5.53 -6.48 -1.82
CA LEU A 67 4.38 -6.69 -0.96
C LEU A 67 3.26 -5.72 -1.38
N GLY A 68 2.01 -6.17 -1.32
CA GLY A 68 0.87 -5.32 -1.66
C GLY A 68 -0.45 -5.88 -1.17
N PHE A 69 -1.52 -5.11 -1.34
CA PHE A 69 -2.88 -5.57 -1.10
C PHE A 69 -3.45 -6.23 -2.36
N TYR A 70 -4.02 -7.40 -2.19
CA TYR A 70 -4.73 -8.12 -3.25
C TYR A 70 -6.16 -7.60 -3.39
N ASP A 71 -6.63 -7.44 -4.62
CA ASP A 71 -8.01 -7.08 -4.95
C ASP A 71 -8.59 -8.07 -5.96
N ALA A 72 -9.51 -8.91 -5.50
CA ALA A 72 -10.10 -9.98 -6.32
C ALA A 72 -10.98 -9.45 -7.46
N ASN A 73 -11.52 -8.24 -7.33
CA ASN A 73 -12.55 -7.68 -8.20
C ASN A 73 -12.03 -6.62 -9.16
N SER A 74 -10.74 -6.25 -9.08
CA SER A 74 -10.12 -5.22 -9.91
C SER A 74 -9.15 -5.81 -10.94
N PRO A 75 -9.04 -5.25 -12.16
CA PRO A 75 -7.95 -5.59 -13.07
C PRO A 75 -6.58 -5.18 -12.52
N ILE A 76 -6.52 -4.15 -11.66
CA ILE A 76 -5.36 -3.84 -10.82
C ILE A 76 -5.40 -4.81 -9.64
N ARG A 77 -4.85 -6.00 -9.86
CA ARG A 77 -4.98 -7.13 -8.95
C ARG A 77 -4.20 -6.98 -7.65
N ILE A 78 -3.06 -6.28 -7.69
CA ILE A 78 -2.27 -5.98 -6.50
C ILE A 78 -1.89 -4.51 -6.51
N LYS A 79 -2.16 -3.84 -5.40
CA LYS A 79 -1.75 -2.47 -5.11
C LYS A 79 -0.53 -2.53 -4.20
N MET A 80 0.62 -2.08 -4.71
CA MET A 80 1.91 -2.26 -4.06
C MET A 80 2.08 -1.38 -2.81
N LEU A 81 2.50 -1.98 -1.71
CA LEU A 81 2.91 -1.30 -0.48
C LEU A 81 4.42 -1.10 -0.41
N HIS A 82 5.16 -2.09 -0.93
CA HIS A 82 6.61 -2.12 -0.92
C HIS A 82 7.13 -2.86 -2.15
N SER A 83 8.19 -2.34 -2.76
CA SER A 83 8.90 -2.98 -3.88
C SER A 83 10.38 -3.06 -3.54
N GLY A 84 11.03 -4.15 -3.96
CA GLY A 84 12.47 -4.37 -3.77
C GLY A 84 12.78 -5.70 -3.10
N ASN A 85 14.08 -6.00 -3.02
CA ASN A 85 14.60 -7.28 -2.54
C ASN A 85 14.71 -7.38 -1.02
N THR A 86 14.25 -6.38 -0.28
CA THR A 86 14.25 -6.38 1.18
C THR A 86 12.91 -6.86 1.71
N ALA A 87 12.95 -7.84 2.62
CA ALA A 87 11.75 -8.22 3.36
C ALA A 87 11.31 -7.04 4.23
N ALA A 88 10.08 -6.55 4.02
CA ALA A 88 9.48 -5.56 4.89
C ALA A 88 8.43 -6.25 5.77
N THR A 89 8.42 -5.94 7.06
CA THR A 89 7.33 -6.32 7.96
C THR A 89 6.26 -5.24 7.87
N ILE A 90 5.05 -5.64 7.50
CA ILE A 90 3.90 -4.73 7.42
C ILE A 90 3.25 -4.67 8.80
N ASP A 91 3.67 -3.69 9.58
CA ASP A 91 3.21 -3.44 10.95
C ASP A 91 2.95 -1.94 11.19
N ASN A 92 2.65 -1.57 12.41
CA ASN A 92 2.42 -0.18 12.78
C ASN A 92 3.65 0.71 12.56
N ALA A 93 4.87 0.19 12.76
CA ALA A 93 6.09 0.94 12.53
C ALA A 93 6.31 1.23 11.03
N PHE A 94 5.99 0.27 10.17
CA PHE A 94 6.01 0.44 8.72
C PHE A 94 5.09 1.58 8.26
N PHE A 95 3.84 1.57 8.71
CA PHE A 95 2.89 2.63 8.34
C PHE A 95 3.25 3.98 8.95
N LYS A 96 3.74 3.98 10.20
CA LYS A 96 4.20 5.21 10.85
C LYS A 96 5.33 5.88 10.06
N SER A 97 6.35 5.11 9.65
CA SER A 97 7.47 5.66 8.87
C SER A 97 7.01 6.24 7.53
N LYS A 98 6.04 5.61 6.85
CA LYS A 98 5.45 6.14 5.61
C LYS A 98 4.68 7.44 5.83
N ILE A 99 3.94 7.56 6.93
CA ILE A 99 3.25 8.81 7.30
C ILE A 99 4.26 9.91 7.56
N GLU A 100 5.32 9.63 8.31
CA GLU A 100 6.39 10.59 8.60
C GLU A 100 7.11 11.04 7.32
N GLU A 101 7.38 10.12 6.39
CA GLU A 101 7.93 10.45 5.08
C GLU A 101 6.98 11.34 4.27
N ALA A 102 5.70 10.99 4.21
CA ALA A 102 4.70 11.78 3.53
C ALA A 102 4.58 13.19 4.12
N PHE A 103 4.58 13.30 5.45
CA PHE A 103 4.55 14.58 6.16
C PHE A 103 5.79 15.42 5.85
N SER A 104 6.98 14.82 5.85
CA SER A 104 8.23 15.53 5.55
C SER A 104 8.25 16.12 4.14
N LYS A 105 7.65 15.45 3.16
CA LYS A 105 7.49 15.97 1.78
C LYS A 105 6.64 17.25 1.73
N ARG A 106 5.79 17.49 2.73
CA ARG A 106 4.91 18.68 2.84
C ARG A 106 5.52 19.80 3.68
N SER A 107 6.73 19.63 4.18
CA SER A 107 7.39 20.61 5.08
C SER A 107 7.43 22.04 4.52
N LYS A 108 7.64 22.20 3.21
CA LYS A 108 7.60 23.51 2.54
C LYS A 108 6.21 24.16 2.56
N LEU A 109 5.14 23.36 2.45
CA LEU A 109 3.75 23.86 2.55
C LEU A 109 3.45 24.36 3.97
N LEU A 110 3.96 23.67 4.98
CA LEU A 110 3.77 24.04 6.39
C LEU A 110 4.47 25.34 6.77
N GLN A 111 5.42 25.80 5.97
CA GLN A 111 6.09 27.11 6.13
C GLN A 111 5.29 28.28 5.50
N THR A 112 4.20 27.99 4.81
CA THR A 112 3.30 28.99 4.24
C THR A 112 2.10 29.24 5.16
N ASN A 113 1.25 30.20 4.83
CA ASN A 113 0.02 30.47 5.57
C ASN A 113 -1.11 29.46 5.27
N THR A 114 -0.82 28.36 4.58
CA THR A 114 -1.84 27.35 4.31
C THR A 114 -2.12 26.49 5.55
N ASN A 115 -3.38 26.25 5.82
CA ASN A 115 -3.85 25.35 6.86
C ASN A 115 -4.61 24.16 6.27
N SER A 116 -4.56 24.00 4.94
CA SER A 116 -5.28 22.93 4.23
C SER A 116 -4.37 22.32 3.18
N TYR A 117 -4.15 21.00 3.26
CA TYR A 117 -3.27 20.29 2.35
C TYR A 117 -3.56 18.79 2.35
N ARG A 118 -3.13 18.12 1.27
CA ARG A 118 -3.15 16.66 1.19
C ARG A 118 -1.96 16.07 1.92
N LEU A 119 -2.23 15.35 3.01
CA LEU A 119 -1.20 14.65 3.79
C LEU A 119 -0.77 13.35 3.12
N LEU A 120 -1.75 12.53 2.70
CA LEU A 120 -1.51 11.26 2.00
C LEU A 120 -2.20 11.25 0.65
N PHE A 121 -1.46 10.88 -0.38
CA PHE A 121 -1.94 10.84 -1.76
C PHE A 121 -1.82 9.44 -2.36
N GLY A 122 -2.54 8.49 -1.79
CA GLY A 122 -2.64 7.14 -2.34
C GLY A 122 -1.29 6.50 -2.63
N GLU A 123 -1.18 5.90 -3.79
CA GLU A 123 0.01 5.20 -4.26
C GLU A 123 1.27 6.08 -4.28
N ASN A 124 1.13 7.38 -4.51
CA ASN A 124 2.27 8.32 -4.55
C ASN A 124 3.01 8.45 -3.21
N ASP A 125 2.31 8.18 -2.12
CA ASP A 125 2.89 8.16 -0.77
C ASP A 125 2.97 6.75 -0.20
N GLY A 126 2.73 5.72 -1.03
CA GLY A 126 2.79 4.32 -0.63
C GLY A 126 1.64 3.87 0.27
N PHE A 127 0.48 4.55 0.16
CA PHE A 127 -0.79 4.19 0.80
C PHE A 127 -1.85 3.89 -0.26
N PRO A 128 -1.74 2.80 -1.00
CA PRO A 128 -2.70 2.48 -2.05
C PRO A 128 -4.11 2.38 -1.48
N GLY A 129 -5.06 3.00 -2.17
CA GLY A 129 -6.46 3.01 -1.76
C GLY A 129 -6.82 4.00 -0.65
N LEU A 130 -5.90 4.89 -0.22
CA LEU A 130 -6.15 5.84 0.87
C LEU A 130 -5.70 7.25 0.52
N ILE A 131 -6.57 8.22 0.74
CA ILE A 131 -6.27 9.66 0.68
C ILE A 131 -6.56 10.26 2.07
N ALA A 132 -5.70 11.15 2.53
CA ALA A 132 -5.91 11.91 3.74
C ALA A 132 -5.65 13.39 3.49
N ASP A 133 -6.66 14.22 3.74
CA ASP A 133 -6.63 15.66 3.59
C ASP A 133 -6.78 16.35 4.96
N VAL A 134 -5.93 17.31 5.22
CA VAL A 134 -5.98 18.16 6.41
C VAL A 134 -6.67 19.46 6.04
N TYR A 135 -7.64 19.87 6.87
CA TYR A 135 -8.33 21.16 6.79
C TYR A 135 -8.32 21.79 8.19
N ALA A 136 -7.38 22.69 8.42
CA ALA A 136 -7.13 23.30 9.75
C ALA A 136 -6.90 22.21 10.83
N HIS A 137 -7.91 21.94 11.66
CA HIS A 137 -7.87 20.94 12.73
C HIS A 137 -8.62 19.65 12.39
N VAL A 138 -9.11 19.52 11.15
CA VAL A 138 -9.89 18.37 10.71
C VAL A 138 -9.05 17.52 9.75
N LEU A 139 -8.98 16.23 10.01
CA LEU A 139 -8.43 15.23 9.08
C LEU A 139 -9.58 14.47 8.42
N VAL A 140 -9.66 14.57 7.11
CA VAL A 140 -10.61 13.80 6.30
C VAL A 140 -9.87 12.63 5.65
N VAL A 141 -10.29 11.41 5.94
CA VAL A 141 -9.72 10.18 5.36
C VAL A 141 -10.74 9.57 4.41
N LYS A 142 -10.32 9.35 3.17
CA LYS A 142 -11.10 8.64 2.15
C LYS A 142 -10.40 7.32 1.81
N ILE A 143 -11.12 6.23 1.96
CA ILE A 143 -10.72 4.90 1.49
C ILE A 143 -11.42 4.62 0.17
N TYR A 144 -10.65 4.19 -0.84
CA TYR A 144 -11.16 3.82 -2.16
C TYR A 144 -10.44 2.55 -2.62
N SER A 145 -11.17 1.46 -2.73
CA SER A 145 -10.61 0.20 -3.25
C SER A 145 -11.75 -0.76 -3.56
#